data_2b6ed2a2a1c2eaa31eff3a00fae63f87
#
_entry.id   2b6ed2a2a1c2eaa31eff3a00fae63f87
#
_cell.length_a   1.000
_cell.length_b   1.000
_cell.length_c   1.000
_cell.angle_alpha   90.00
_cell.angle_beta   90.00
_cell.angle_gamma   90.00
#
_symmetry.space_group_name_H-M   'P 1'
#
loop_
_entity.id
_entity.type
_entity.pdbx_description
1 polymer ?
#
loop_
_entity_poly.entity_id
_entity_poly.type
_entity_poly.pdbx_seq_one_letter_code
_entity_poly.pdbx_strand_id
1 'polypeptide(L)'
;RTLIPGLNDSHMHFAQFSETLNQAHIADVKSIAELIEVCRKFAQEHPQRVKNGLHALGWNQDYFTDGSRLPDRHDLDKISTDYPIVLERVCGHIVSVNSKLLEILQSTGEIDKCKGEDCLTDENGVPNGIFTGNGCNIAKRLIPEFTLEERHEFMKDAMDYAVSHGLTSVQSNDVGTTFLDTPAAFRLLHEMYDNGEGKVRYRHQVCFNNLEDFEEYLTRGEYAVGE
;
A
#
# COMPACT_ATOMS: atom_id res chain seq x y z
N ARG A 1 22.28 -28.40 17.06
CA ARG A 1 21.46 -27.66 16.07
C ARG A 1 20.19 -28.48 15.82
N THR A 2 19.04 -27.79 15.76
CA THR A 2 17.75 -28.43 15.48
C THR A 2 17.36 -28.07 14.05
N LEU A 3 16.92 -29.04 13.26
CA LEU A 3 16.31 -28.85 11.94
C LEU A 3 14.80 -28.97 12.11
N ILE A 4 14.08 -27.98 11.59
CA ILE A 4 12.61 -27.96 11.57
C ILE A 4 12.13 -27.75 10.13
N PRO A 5 10.91 -28.18 9.77
CA PRO A 5 10.29 -27.79 8.50
C PRO A 5 10.15 -26.29 8.39
N GLY A 6 10.15 -25.78 7.15
CA GLY A 6 9.82 -24.37 6.91
C GLY A 6 8.39 -24.03 7.35
N LEU A 7 8.20 -22.81 7.78
CA LEU A 7 6.91 -22.32 8.26
C LEU A 7 5.96 -22.04 7.08
N ASN A 8 4.66 -22.14 7.35
CA ASN A 8 3.59 -21.74 6.44
C ASN A 8 2.76 -20.64 7.08
N ASP A 9 2.60 -19.54 6.39
CA ASP A 9 1.58 -18.54 6.76
C ASP A 9 0.27 -18.91 6.06
N SER A 10 -0.77 -19.17 6.87
CA SER A 10 -2.05 -19.67 6.38
C SER A 10 -3.02 -18.56 5.91
N HIS A 11 -2.74 -17.30 6.18
CA HIS A 11 -3.52 -16.16 5.70
C HIS A 11 -2.74 -14.86 5.83
N MET A 12 -2.38 -14.27 4.69
CA MET A 12 -1.76 -12.96 4.62
C MET A 12 -2.12 -12.24 3.31
N HIS A 13 -1.67 -11.00 3.19
CA HIS A 13 -1.69 -10.21 1.96
C HIS A 13 -0.23 -10.01 1.52
N PHE A 14 0.34 -11.05 0.89
CA PHE A 14 1.78 -11.07 0.59
C PHE A 14 2.20 -10.01 -0.42
N ALA A 15 1.35 -9.75 -1.42
CA ALA A 15 1.64 -8.73 -2.41
C ALA A 15 1.54 -7.32 -1.81
N GLN A 16 0.52 -7.05 -0.97
CA GLN A 16 0.45 -5.79 -0.22
C GLN A 16 1.64 -5.64 0.74
N PHE A 17 2.04 -6.72 1.40
CA PHE A 17 3.24 -6.74 2.23
C PHE A 17 4.50 -6.38 1.42
N SER A 18 4.63 -6.90 0.19
CA SER A 18 5.76 -6.59 -0.69
C SER A 18 5.84 -5.09 -1.02
N GLU A 19 4.70 -4.44 -1.27
CA GLU A 19 4.64 -3.00 -1.47
C GLU A 19 5.01 -2.24 -0.18
N THR A 20 4.52 -2.70 0.98
CA THR A 20 4.79 -2.07 2.29
C THR A 20 6.28 -2.13 2.66
N LEU A 21 6.98 -3.23 2.37
CA LEU A 21 8.44 -3.34 2.56
C LEU A 21 9.22 -2.31 1.75
N ASN A 22 8.64 -1.85 0.64
CA ASN A 22 9.26 -0.93 -0.29
C ASN A 22 8.74 0.51 -0.19
N GLN A 23 8.03 0.84 0.89
CA GLN A 23 7.54 2.17 1.25
C GLN A 23 8.27 2.73 2.48
N ALA A 24 8.03 4.00 2.82
CA ALA A 24 8.50 4.58 4.06
C ALA A 24 7.91 3.83 5.27
N HIS A 25 8.74 3.31 6.15
CA HIS A 25 8.29 2.50 7.29
C HIS A 25 7.80 3.38 8.45
N ILE A 26 6.51 3.70 8.45
CA ILE A 26 5.88 4.64 9.39
C ILE A 26 5.01 3.97 10.48
N ALA A 27 5.04 2.63 10.57
CA ALA A 27 4.20 1.90 11.53
C ALA A 27 4.63 2.09 12.99
N ASP A 28 5.93 2.27 13.23
CA ASP A 28 6.51 2.31 14.57
C ASP A 28 6.81 3.73 15.08
N VAL A 29 6.51 4.76 14.28
CA VAL A 29 6.78 6.15 14.65
C VAL A 29 5.99 6.58 15.90
N LYS A 30 6.64 7.37 16.76
CA LYS A 30 6.09 7.80 18.06
C LYS A 30 5.74 9.28 18.11
N SER A 31 5.89 9.99 17.00
CA SER A 31 5.56 11.41 16.89
C SER A 31 5.36 11.83 15.45
N ILE A 32 4.71 12.98 15.24
CA ILE A 32 4.61 13.60 13.91
C ILE A 32 6.00 14.04 13.42
N ALA A 33 6.88 14.48 14.33
CA ALA A 33 8.24 14.85 13.96
C ALA A 33 9.03 13.63 13.42
N GLU A 34 8.93 12.49 14.07
CA GLU A 34 9.54 11.23 13.61
C GLU A 34 8.96 10.76 12.28
N LEU A 35 7.63 10.83 12.13
CA LEU A 35 6.94 10.50 10.87
C LEU A 35 7.48 11.33 9.70
N ILE A 36 7.65 12.64 9.89
CA ILE A 36 8.22 13.54 8.87
C ILE A 36 9.65 13.13 8.53
N GLU A 37 10.47 12.85 9.53
CA GLU A 37 11.89 12.48 9.35
C GLU A 37 12.05 11.17 8.61
N VAL A 38 11.27 10.14 8.96
CA VAL A 38 11.25 8.84 8.27
C VAL A 38 10.88 9.01 6.80
N CYS A 39 9.83 9.79 6.50
CA CYS A 39 9.42 10.04 5.12
C CYS A 39 10.47 10.83 4.32
N ARG A 40 11.10 11.84 4.92
CA ARG A 40 12.19 12.61 4.28
C ARG A 40 13.40 11.72 3.98
N LYS A 41 13.81 10.92 4.93
CA LYS A 41 14.93 9.99 4.77
C LYS A 41 14.64 8.99 3.63
N PHE A 42 13.47 8.39 3.63
CA PHE A 42 13.04 7.51 2.56
C PHE A 42 13.09 8.19 1.19
N ALA A 43 12.57 9.41 1.08
CA ALA A 43 12.58 10.16 -0.18
C ALA A 43 14.00 10.50 -0.66
N GLN A 44 14.92 10.77 0.26
CA GLN A 44 16.34 11.02 -0.07
C GLN A 44 17.07 9.75 -0.52
N GLU A 45 16.81 8.62 0.13
CA GLU A 45 17.44 7.33 -0.17
C GLU A 45 16.85 6.68 -1.43
N HIS A 46 15.56 6.97 -1.73
CA HIS A 46 14.82 6.38 -2.85
C HIS A 46 14.12 7.43 -3.73
N PRO A 47 14.84 8.39 -4.33
CA PRO A 47 14.22 9.49 -5.08
C PRO A 47 13.37 9.03 -6.26
N GLN A 48 13.69 7.88 -6.86
CA GLN A 48 12.88 7.33 -7.96
C GLN A 48 11.51 6.85 -7.52
N ARG A 49 11.37 6.38 -6.26
CA ARG A 49 10.11 5.86 -5.69
C ARG A 49 9.13 6.96 -5.31
N VAL A 50 9.60 8.19 -5.11
CA VAL A 50 8.75 9.33 -4.76
C VAL A 50 8.53 10.29 -5.93
N LYS A 51 9.08 9.99 -7.10
CA LYS A 51 9.01 10.85 -8.30
C LYS A 51 7.58 11.25 -8.67
N ASN A 52 6.65 10.32 -8.54
CA ASN A 52 5.23 10.53 -8.88
C ASN A 52 4.35 10.75 -7.66
N GLY A 53 4.91 10.67 -6.47
CA GLY A 53 4.25 10.83 -5.19
C GLY A 53 4.78 9.88 -4.13
N LEU A 54 4.52 10.19 -2.86
CA LEU A 54 4.87 9.36 -1.73
C LEU A 54 3.60 8.77 -1.12
N HIS A 55 3.51 7.46 -1.07
CA HIS A 55 2.49 6.74 -0.32
C HIS A 55 3.15 5.87 0.75
N ALA A 56 2.63 5.90 1.96
CA ALA A 56 3.03 4.99 3.04
C ALA A 56 1.86 4.70 3.97
N LEU A 57 1.88 3.50 4.56
CA LEU A 57 0.83 2.98 5.41
C LEU A 57 1.38 2.64 6.79
N GLY A 58 0.61 2.90 7.84
CA GLY A 58 0.83 2.27 9.14
C GLY A 58 0.86 3.21 10.34
N TRP A 59 0.95 4.54 10.17
CA TRP A 59 1.00 5.42 11.33
C TRP A 59 -0.24 5.29 12.23
N ASN A 60 -0.03 5.52 13.54
CA ASN A 60 -1.11 5.53 14.52
C ASN A 60 -0.86 6.61 15.58
N GLN A 61 -1.69 7.67 15.60
CA GLN A 61 -1.58 8.76 16.56
C GLN A 61 -1.75 8.32 18.03
N ASP A 62 -2.36 7.16 18.28
CA ASP A 62 -2.52 6.63 19.64
C ASP A 62 -1.15 6.26 20.26
N TYR A 63 -0.11 6.11 19.42
CA TYR A 63 1.26 5.86 19.85
C TYR A 63 2.13 7.13 19.94
N PHE A 64 1.58 8.29 19.54
CA PHE A 64 2.34 9.54 19.56
C PHE A 64 2.53 10.08 20.98
N THR A 65 3.76 10.44 21.29
CA THR A 65 4.15 10.97 22.58
C THR A 65 4.10 12.51 22.65
N ASP A 66 3.97 13.17 21.50
CA ASP A 66 3.89 14.62 21.34
C ASP A 66 2.45 15.15 21.19
N GLY A 67 1.46 14.29 21.46
CA GLY A 67 0.02 14.56 21.38
C GLY A 67 -0.69 13.67 20.38
N SER A 68 -1.93 13.29 20.69
CA SER A 68 -2.72 12.33 19.89
C SER A 68 -3.47 12.98 18.73
N ARG A 69 -2.96 14.06 18.13
CA ARG A 69 -3.58 14.67 16.95
C ARG A 69 -3.25 13.90 15.68
N LEU A 70 -4.11 14.01 14.68
CA LEU A 70 -3.84 13.49 13.34
C LEU A 70 -2.81 14.40 12.64
N PRO A 71 -1.87 13.85 11.84
CA PRO A 71 -1.04 14.66 10.96
C PRO A 71 -1.90 15.38 9.93
N ASP A 72 -1.65 16.66 9.72
CA ASP A 72 -2.37 17.48 8.74
C ASP A 72 -1.49 17.88 7.55
N ARG A 73 -2.04 18.62 6.58
CA ARG A 73 -1.31 19.06 5.40
C ARG A 73 -0.04 19.84 5.71
N HIS A 74 -0.05 20.66 6.78
CA HIS A 74 1.11 21.48 7.16
C HIS A 74 2.25 20.65 7.75
N ASP A 75 1.94 19.49 8.34
CA ASP A 75 2.95 18.53 8.74
C ASP A 75 3.57 17.85 7.53
N LEU A 76 2.73 17.40 6.59
CA LEU A 76 3.20 16.72 5.39
C LEU A 76 3.93 17.65 4.43
N ASP A 77 3.59 18.93 4.39
CA ASP A 77 4.32 19.97 3.64
C ASP A 77 5.79 20.10 4.11
N LYS A 78 6.06 19.74 5.37
CA LYS A 78 7.44 19.69 5.87
C LYS A 78 8.23 18.52 5.27
N ILE A 79 7.57 17.48 4.74
CA ILE A 79 8.23 16.41 4.00
C ILE A 79 8.60 16.94 2.61
N SER A 80 7.60 17.36 1.84
CA SER A 80 7.75 17.98 0.52
C SER A 80 6.48 18.69 0.09
N THR A 81 6.64 19.76 -0.73
CA THR A 81 5.59 20.42 -1.48
C THR A 81 5.72 20.22 -2.99
N ASP A 82 6.73 19.46 -3.45
CA ASP A 82 7.04 19.27 -4.87
C ASP A 82 6.23 18.15 -5.52
N TYR A 83 5.85 17.14 -4.73
CA TYR A 83 5.08 15.99 -5.18
C TYR A 83 3.94 15.64 -4.20
N PRO A 84 2.88 14.95 -4.68
CA PRO A 84 1.78 14.55 -3.81
C PRO A 84 2.21 13.53 -2.76
N ILE A 85 1.66 13.65 -1.55
CA ILE A 85 1.93 12.75 -0.42
C ILE A 85 0.61 12.26 0.15
N VAL A 86 0.51 10.93 0.34
CA VAL A 86 -0.57 10.27 1.07
C VAL A 86 0.04 9.38 2.16
N LEU A 87 -0.28 9.67 3.40
CA LEU A 87 0.09 8.82 4.54
C LEU A 87 -1.15 8.20 5.15
N GLU A 88 -1.25 6.89 5.08
CA GLU A 88 -2.42 6.13 5.51
C GLU A 88 -2.27 5.65 6.95
N ARG A 89 -3.31 5.87 7.75
CA ARG A 89 -3.38 5.34 9.12
C ARG A 89 -3.53 3.82 9.09
N VAL A 90 -2.98 3.15 10.09
CA VAL A 90 -3.01 1.68 10.24
C VAL A 90 -4.40 1.04 10.06
N CYS A 91 -5.48 1.77 10.33
CA CYS A 91 -6.85 1.26 10.16
C CYS A 91 -7.37 1.30 8.71
N GLY A 92 -6.67 1.97 7.78
CA GLY A 92 -7.09 2.13 6.39
C GLY A 92 -8.24 3.12 6.13
N HIS A 93 -8.82 3.72 7.19
CA HIS A 93 -10.00 4.59 7.10
C HIS A 93 -9.72 6.06 7.32
N ILE A 94 -8.45 6.44 7.51
CA ILE A 94 -7.99 7.82 7.63
C ILE A 94 -6.71 7.95 6.81
N VAL A 95 -6.63 8.99 6.00
CA VAL A 95 -5.41 9.38 5.30
C VAL A 95 -5.11 10.84 5.55
N SER A 96 -3.82 11.18 5.61
CA SER A 96 -3.34 12.55 5.61
C SER A 96 -2.62 12.83 4.30
N VAL A 97 -2.85 14.02 3.73
CA VAL A 97 -2.26 14.45 2.48
C VAL A 97 -1.60 15.82 2.61
N ASN A 98 -0.61 16.11 1.77
CA ASN A 98 0.03 17.44 1.73
C ASN A 98 -0.75 18.44 0.90
N SER A 99 -0.34 19.71 0.93
CA SER A 99 -0.97 20.79 0.15
C SER A 99 -0.89 20.53 -1.36
N LYS A 100 0.17 19.86 -1.85
CA LYS A 100 0.32 19.52 -3.26
C LYS A 100 -0.79 18.59 -3.75
N LEU A 101 -1.15 17.58 -2.99
CA LEU A 101 -2.26 16.68 -3.35
C LEU A 101 -3.61 17.42 -3.28
N LEU A 102 -3.81 18.28 -2.28
CA LEU A 102 -5.03 19.10 -2.19
C LEU A 102 -5.21 20.01 -3.42
N GLU A 103 -4.13 20.63 -3.90
CA GLU A 103 -4.16 21.44 -5.15
C GLU A 103 -4.63 20.58 -6.34
N ILE A 104 -4.14 19.36 -6.47
CA ILE A 104 -4.53 18.45 -7.55
C ILE A 104 -6.01 18.06 -7.40
N LEU A 105 -6.47 17.68 -6.20
CA LEU A 105 -7.86 17.35 -5.93
C LEU A 105 -8.81 18.50 -6.26
N GLN A 106 -8.43 19.73 -5.94
CA GLN A 106 -9.21 20.95 -6.23
C GLN A 106 -9.23 21.25 -7.73
N SER A 107 -8.07 21.21 -8.38
CA SER A 107 -7.96 21.54 -9.81
C SER A 107 -8.67 20.54 -10.72
N THR A 108 -8.78 19.30 -10.31
CA THR A 108 -9.48 18.23 -11.04
C THR A 108 -10.96 18.11 -10.67
N GLY A 109 -11.44 18.84 -9.65
CA GLY A 109 -12.80 18.74 -9.12
C GLY A 109 -13.06 17.42 -8.34
N GLU A 110 -12.03 16.62 -8.08
CA GLU A 110 -12.20 15.37 -7.33
C GLU A 110 -12.61 15.63 -5.86
N ILE A 111 -12.18 16.75 -5.27
CA ILE A 111 -12.54 17.12 -3.90
C ILE A 111 -14.06 17.34 -3.74
N ASP A 112 -14.76 17.76 -4.80
CA ASP A 112 -16.21 17.99 -4.78
C ASP A 112 -17.02 16.71 -4.64
N LYS A 113 -16.38 15.54 -4.82
CA LYS A 113 -16.98 14.23 -4.60
C LYS A 113 -17.01 13.83 -3.12
N CYS A 114 -16.24 14.52 -2.27
CA CYS A 114 -16.27 14.32 -0.84
C CYS A 114 -17.59 14.80 -0.25
N LYS A 115 -18.20 14.02 0.66
CA LYS A 115 -19.46 14.34 1.30
C LYS A 115 -19.32 14.30 2.83
N GLY A 116 -19.97 15.25 3.50
CA GLY A 116 -19.95 15.28 4.96
C GLY A 116 -18.53 15.36 5.51
N GLU A 117 -18.15 14.37 6.31
CA GLU A 117 -16.84 14.30 6.96
C GLU A 117 -15.76 13.58 6.13
N ASP A 118 -16.02 13.28 4.85
CA ASP A 118 -15.02 12.64 3.97
C ASP A 118 -13.73 13.47 3.82
N CYS A 119 -13.82 14.80 3.95
CA CYS A 119 -12.71 15.74 3.95
C CYS A 119 -12.85 16.69 5.13
N LEU A 120 -11.93 16.61 6.09
CA LEU A 120 -11.95 17.48 7.26
C LEU A 120 -11.42 18.88 6.91
N THR A 121 -11.96 19.89 7.59
CA THR A 121 -11.59 21.30 7.40
C THR A 121 -11.06 21.91 8.70
N ASP A 122 -10.33 23.01 8.56
CA ASP A 122 -9.97 23.87 9.68
C ASP A 122 -11.15 24.74 10.15
N GLU A 123 -10.93 25.59 11.14
CA GLU A 123 -11.92 26.53 11.71
C GLU A 123 -12.48 27.54 10.67
N ASN A 124 -11.79 27.76 9.56
CA ASN A 124 -12.20 28.64 8.46
C ASN A 124 -12.93 27.89 7.34
N GLY A 125 -13.16 26.57 7.50
CA GLY A 125 -13.76 25.72 6.47
C GLY A 125 -12.82 25.33 5.34
N VAL A 126 -11.50 25.51 5.50
CA VAL A 126 -10.50 25.14 4.49
C VAL A 126 -10.05 23.71 4.72
N PRO A 127 -9.99 22.84 3.69
CA PRO A 127 -9.49 21.47 3.81
C PRO A 127 -8.13 21.40 4.50
N ASN A 128 -8.05 20.64 5.58
CA ASN A 128 -6.82 20.51 6.40
C ASN A 128 -5.91 19.36 5.97
N GLY A 129 -6.30 18.63 4.92
CA GLY A 129 -5.53 17.50 4.39
C GLY A 129 -5.84 16.16 5.05
N ILE A 130 -6.85 16.08 5.91
CA ILE A 130 -7.28 14.82 6.52
C ILE A 130 -8.55 14.33 5.84
N PHE A 131 -8.51 13.11 5.34
CA PHE A 131 -9.63 12.43 4.70
C PHE A 131 -10.06 11.21 5.50
N THR A 132 -11.38 10.95 5.52
CA THR A 132 -11.98 9.81 6.22
C THR A 132 -12.94 9.08 5.27
N GLY A 133 -13.33 7.87 5.63
CA GLY A 133 -14.35 7.13 4.90
C GLY A 133 -14.07 7.03 3.40
N ASN A 134 -15.04 7.43 2.57
CA ASN A 134 -14.88 7.41 1.11
C ASN A 134 -13.84 8.42 0.60
N GLY A 135 -13.59 9.50 1.33
CA GLY A 135 -12.56 10.50 1.01
C GLY A 135 -11.17 9.88 0.90
N CYS A 136 -10.88 8.84 1.69
CA CYS A 136 -9.61 8.09 1.59
C CYS A 136 -9.40 7.52 0.18
N ASN A 137 -10.44 6.93 -0.42
CA ASN A 137 -10.35 6.38 -1.77
C ASN A 137 -10.15 7.48 -2.82
N ILE A 138 -10.80 8.64 -2.62
CA ILE A 138 -10.65 9.80 -3.51
C ILE A 138 -9.19 10.30 -3.47
N ALA A 139 -8.64 10.47 -2.28
CA ALA A 139 -7.26 10.93 -2.11
C ALA A 139 -6.22 9.95 -2.66
N LYS A 140 -6.38 8.65 -2.40
CA LYS A 140 -5.43 7.61 -2.82
C LYS A 140 -5.34 7.42 -4.33
N ARG A 141 -6.44 7.63 -5.07
CA ARG A 141 -6.47 7.47 -6.54
C ARG A 141 -5.52 8.39 -7.31
N LEU A 142 -5.06 9.46 -6.70
CA LEU A 142 -4.15 10.42 -7.33
C LEU A 142 -2.67 10.09 -7.15
N ILE A 143 -2.35 9.09 -6.35
CA ILE A 143 -1.01 8.51 -6.33
C ILE A 143 -0.96 7.46 -7.44
N PRO A 144 -0.03 7.57 -8.40
CA PRO A 144 0.12 6.55 -9.43
C PRO A 144 0.41 5.18 -8.81
N GLU A 145 -0.23 4.16 -9.37
CA GLU A 145 0.06 2.79 -9.00
C GLU A 145 1.48 2.40 -9.41
N PHE A 146 2.05 1.43 -8.71
CA PHE A 146 3.33 0.86 -9.09
C PHE A 146 3.23 0.13 -10.43
N THR A 147 4.28 0.23 -11.24
CA THR A 147 4.40 -0.52 -12.50
C THR A 147 4.54 -2.03 -12.21
N LEU A 148 4.32 -2.85 -13.25
CA LEU A 148 4.52 -4.30 -13.11
C LEU A 148 5.98 -4.64 -12.80
N GLU A 149 6.94 -3.90 -13.35
CA GLU A 149 8.37 -4.06 -13.07
C GLU A 149 8.69 -3.75 -11.60
N GLU A 150 8.13 -2.67 -11.05
CA GLU A 150 8.30 -2.35 -9.63
C GLU A 150 7.69 -3.42 -8.74
N ARG A 151 6.47 -3.88 -9.04
CA ARG A 151 5.80 -4.95 -8.30
C ARG A 151 6.56 -6.27 -8.37
N HIS A 152 7.19 -6.59 -9.52
CA HIS A 152 8.06 -7.74 -9.67
C HIS A 152 9.26 -7.69 -8.70
N GLU A 153 9.97 -6.57 -8.66
CA GLU A 153 11.09 -6.39 -7.74
C GLU A 153 10.65 -6.43 -6.27
N PHE A 154 9.52 -5.81 -5.94
CA PHE A 154 8.96 -5.87 -4.58
C PHE A 154 8.62 -7.29 -4.14
N MET A 155 8.06 -8.09 -5.02
CA MET A 155 7.74 -9.49 -4.74
C MET A 155 9.01 -10.32 -4.50
N LYS A 156 10.09 -10.06 -5.23
CA LYS A 156 11.40 -10.70 -4.99
C LYS A 156 11.93 -10.35 -3.60
N ASP A 157 11.94 -9.07 -3.25
CA ASP A 157 12.36 -8.59 -1.93
C ASP A 157 11.53 -9.24 -0.81
N ALA A 158 10.21 -9.34 -1.00
CA ALA A 158 9.31 -9.97 -0.04
C ALA A 158 9.55 -11.47 0.12
N MET A 159 9.83 -12.19 -0.99
CA MET A 159 10.17 -13.61 -0.93
C MET A 159 11.51 -13.83 -0.21
N ASP A 160 12.50 -12.98 -0.44
CA ASP A 160 13.78 -13.03 0.26
C ASP A 160 13.60 -12.75 1.76
N TYR A 161 12.80 -11.76 2.09
CA TYR A 161 12.45 -11.45 3.48
C TYR A 161 11.74 -12.64 4.15
N ALA A 162 10.72 -13.22 3.51
CA ALA A 162 9.99 -14.36 4.02
C ALA A 162 10.90 -15.57 4.30
N VAL A 163 11.75 -15.94 3.33
CA VAL A 163 12.70 -17.04 3.48
C VAL A 163 13.70 -16.77 4.60
N SER A 164 14.19 -15.55 4.75
CA SER A 164 15.11 -15.17 5.83
C SER A 164 14.50 -15.34 7.22
N HIS A 165 13.17 -15.32 7.32
CA HIS A 165 12.40 -15.53 8.55
C HIS A 165 11.84 -16.96 8.67
N GLY A 166 12.26 -17.87 7.77
CA GLY A 166 11.87 -19.28 7.81
C GLY A 166 10.52 -19.61 7.19
N LEU A 167 9.84 -18.65 6.55
CA LEU A 167 8.63 -18.90 5.77
C LEU A 167 8.99 -19.55 4.43
N THR A 168 8.37 -20.68 4.12
CA THR A 168 8.55 -21.40 2.86
C THR A 168 7.26 -21.59 2.07
N SER A 169 6.14 -21.19 2.65
CA SER A 169 4.81 -21.27 2.04
C SER A 169 3.92 -20.16 2.57
N VAL A 170 3.12 -19.56 1.70
CA VAL A 170 2.14 -18.52 2.02
C VAL A 170 0.81 -18.83 1.35
N GLN A 171 -0.29 -18.50 2.04
CA GLN A 171 -1.64 -18.44 1.49
C GLN A 171 -2.06 -16.98 1.45
N SER A 172 -2.12 -16.39 0.26
CA SER A 172 -2.26 -14.96 0.09
C SER A 172 -3.60 -14.57 -0.52
N ASN A 173 -4.28 -13.62 0.12
CA ASN A 173 -5.55 -13.08 -0.32
C ASN A 173 -5.36 -11.68 -0.95
N ASP A 174 -4.68 -11.63 -2.10
CA ASP A 174 -4.37 -10.37 -2.80
C ASP A 174 -5.04 -10.24 -4.15
N VAL A 175 -5.20 -11.37 -4.85
CA VAL A 175 -5.65 -11.39 -6.24
C VAL A 175 -7.11 -10.97 -6.34
N GLY A 176 -7.37 -9.93 -7.12
CA GLY A 176 -8.71 -9.35 -7.29
C GLY A 176 -9.16 -8.44 -6.13
N THR A 177 -8.29 -8.13 -5.16
CA THR A 177 -8.61 -7.24 -4.03
C THR A 177 -7.69 -6.03 -3.92
N THR A 178 -6.43 -6.26 -3.55
CA THR A 178 -5.51 -5.20 -3.11
C THR A 178 -4.29 -5.03 -3.99
N PHE A 179 -4.05 -5.94 -4.94
CA PHE A 179 -2.80 -5.95 -5.69
C PHE A 179 -3.00 -5.63 -7.16
N LEU A 180 -3.48 -6.59 -7.94
CA LEU A 180 -3.68 -6.49 -9.38
C LEU A 180 -5.01 -7.13 -9.76
N ASP A 181 -5.52 -6.81 -10.95
CA ASP A 181 -6.54 -7.64 -11.54
C ASP A 181 -6.03 -9.09 -11.68
N THR A 182 -6.96 -10.03 -11.68
CA THR A 182 -6.64 -11.46 -11.68
C THR A 182 -5.68 -11.86 -12.81
N PRO A 183 -5.89 -11.45 -14.08
CA PRO A 183 -4.99 -11.80 -15.18
C PRO A 183 -3.57 -11.24 -15.03
N ALA A 184 -3.42 -9.99 -14.56
CA ALA A 184 -2.11 -9.38 -14.40
C ALA A 184 -1.34 -9.99 -13.22
N ALA A 185 -2.01 -10.30 -12.12
CA ALA A 185 -1.41 -10.98 -10.97
C ALA A 185 -0.86 -12.37 -11.34
N PHE A 186 -1.65 -13.15 -12.07
CA PHE A 186 -1.21 -14.48 -12.52
C PHE A 186 -0.03 -14.39 -13.50
N ARG A 187 -0.07 -13.48 -14.49
CA ARG A 187 1.06 -13.30 -15.40
C ARG A 187 2.35 -12.98 -14.65
N LEU A 188 2.31 -12.04 -13.74
CA LEU A 188 3.47 -11.65 -12.93
C LEU A 188 4.04 -12.85 -12.15
N LEU A 189 3.19 -13.58 -11.46
CA LEU A 189 3.63 -14.70 -10.63
C LEU A 189 4.12 -15.88 -11.48
N HIS A 190 3.42 -16.24 -12.57
CA HIS A 190 3.90 -17.28 -13.48
C HIS A 190 5.27 -16.94 -14.04
N GLU A 191 5.48 -15.72 -14.52
CA GLU A 191 6.76 -15.26 -15.02
C GLU A 191 7.89 -15.41 -13.99
N MET A 192 7.62 -15.00 -12.73
CA MET A 192 8.59 -15.14 -11.64
C MET A 192 8.96 -16.61 -11.38
N TYR A 193 7.97 -17.51 -11.35
CA TYR A 193 8.24 -18.92 -11.08
C TYR A 193 8.89 -19.63 -12.28
N ASP A 194 8.49 -19.31 -13.50
CA ASP A 194 9.08 -19.86 -14.73
C ASP A 194 10.54 -19.43 -14.88
N ASN A 195 10.88 -18.22 -14.42
CA ASN A 195 12.25 -17.71 -14.39
C ASN A 195 13.09 -18.24 -13.21
N GLY A 196 12.50 -19.06 -12.32
CA GLY A 196 13.19 -19.59 -11.15
C GLY A 196 13.40 -18.59 -10.01
N GLU A 197 12.65 -17.49 -10.00
CA GLU A 197 12.72 -16.44 -8.98
C GLU A 197 11.80 -16.71 -7.79
N GLY A 198 10.83 -17.63 -7.93
CA GLY A 198 9.91 -18.03 -6.87
C GLY A 198 10.62 -18.77 -5.73
N LYS A 199 10.66 -18.18 -4.53
CA LYS A 199 11.37 -18.73 -3.36
C LYS A 199 10.45 -19.32 -2.30
N VAL A 200 9.15 -18.99 -2.34
CA VAL A 200 8.13 -19.54 -1.42
C VAL A 200 7.03 -20.22 -2.22
N ARG A 201 6.40 -21.23 -1.68
CA ARG A 201 5.19 -21.80 -2.29
C ARG A 201 4.04 -20.84 -2.08
N TYR A 202 3.52 -20.29 -3.16
CA TYR A 202 2.47 -19.28 -3.13
C TYR A 202 1.12 -19.91 -3.49
N ARG A 203 0.15 -19.79 -2.60
CA ARG A 203 -1.22 -20.24 -2.82
C ARG A 203 -2.15 -19.04 -2.82
N HIS A 204 -2.90 -18.90 -3.91
CA HIS A 204 -3.83 -17.80 -4.07
C HIS A 204 -5.17 -18.07 -3.41
N GLN A 205 -5.68 -17.06 -2.73
CA GLN A 205 -7.09 -16.86 -2.51
C GLN A 205 -7.53 -15.76 -3.47
N VAL A 206 -8.39 -16.11 -4.43
CA VAL A 206 -8.82 -15.19 -5.49
C VAL A 206 -10.21 -14.67 -5.16
N CYS A 207 -10.39 -13.35 -5.22
CA CYS A 207 -11.67 -12.70 -5.04
C CYS A 207 -12.21 -12.21 -6.38
N PHE A 208 -13.51 -12.34 -6.56
CA PHE A 208 -14.22 -11.85 -7.72
C PHE A 208 -15.32 -10.89 -7.31
N ASN A 209 -15.43 -9.77 -8.03
CA ASN A 209 -16.44 -8.75 -7.76
C ASN A 209 -17.81 -9.08 -8.37
N ASN A 210 -17.85 -10.03 -9.30
CA ASN A 210 -19.06 -10.48 -9.98
C ASN A 210 -18.98 -11.96 -10.37
N LEU A 211 -20.12 -12.56 -10.69
CA LEU A 211 -20.22 -13.97 -11.04
C LEU A 211 -19.62 -14.29 -12.42
N GLU A 212 -19.67 -13.36 -13.34
CA GLU A 212 -19.18 -13.54 -14.72
C GLU A 212 -17.67 -13.76 -14.74
N ASP A 213 -16.91 -12.93 -14.03
CA ASP A 213 -15.45 -13.08 -13.87
C ASP A 213 -15.08 -14.41 -13.21
N PHE A 214 -15.87 -14.85 -12.24
CA PHE A 214 -15.67 -16.15 -11.57
C PHE A 214 -15.94 -17.32 -12.53
N GLU A 215 -17.00 -17.28 -13.31
CA GLU A 215 -17.31 -18.32 -14.30
C GLU A 215 -16.25 -18.38 -15.41
N GLU A 216 -15.76 -17.21 -15.86
CA GLU A 216 -14.67 -17.14 -16.83
C GLU A 216 -13.40 -17.77 -16.27
N TYR A 217 -13.01 -17.44 -15.02
CA TYR A 217 -11.87 -18.02 -14.33
C TYR A 217 -11.96 -19.55 -14.24
N LEU A 218 -13.13 -20.09 -13.86
CA LEU A 218 -13.36 -21.54 -13.83
C LEU A 218 -13.22 -22.18 -15.21
N THR A 219 -13.68 -21.50 -16.26
CA THR A 219 -13.63 -22.00 -17.64
C THR A 219 -12.19 -22.05 -18.16
N ARG A 220 -11.33 -21.12 -17.76
CA ARG A 220 -9.89 -21.10 -18.12
C ARG A 220 -9.11 -22.24 -17.47
N GLY A 221 -9.59 -22.82 -16.38
CA GLY A 221 -8.92 -23.91 -15.69
C GLY A 221 -7.60 -23.52 -15.01
N GLU A 222 -7.43 -22.22 -14.69
CA GLU A 222 -6.21 -21.67 -14.06
C GLU A 222 -6.13 -21.97 -12.56
N TYR A 223 -7.16 -22.56 -11.98
CA TYR A 223 -7.15 -23.02 -10.59
C TYR A 223 -6.38 -24.35 -10.48
N ALA A 224 -5.63 -24.49 -9.39
CA ALA A 224 -4.80 -25.66 -9.12
C ALA A 224 -3.65 -25.92 -10.14
N VAL A 225 -3.16 -24.87 -10.78
CA VAL A 225 -1.95 -24.94 -11.63
C VAL A 225 -0.72 -24.75 -10.75
N GLY A 226 0.21 -25.68 -10.84
CA GLY A 226 1.47 -25.71 -10.10
C GLY A 226 1.39 -26.62 -8.86
N GLU A 227 2.16 -27.69 -8.88
CA GLU A 227 2.44 -28.58 -7.74
C GLU A 227 3.63 -28.06 -6.90
#